data_b2baacd808b2ca8513a5da573fd3f39c
#
_entry.id   b2baacd808b2ca8513a5da573fd3f39c
#
_cell.length_a   1.000
_cell.length_b   1.000
_cell.length_c   1.000
_cell.angle_alpha   90.00
_cell.angle_beta   90.00
_cell.angle_gamma   90.00
#
_symmetry.space_group_name_H-M   'P 1'
#
loop_
_entity.id
_entity.type
_entity.pdbx_description
1 polymer ?
#
loop_
_entity_poly.entity_id
_entity_poly.type
_entity_poly.pdbx_seq_one_letter_code
_entity_poly.pdbx_strand_id
1 'polypeptide(L)'
;MDDRPHLRPIEAFPVQQDGKTFLCLRDPQRLSPTLVVSPATYFIISHFDGKHSLIEVQEAYCRLLGEMLVSDDLRKIVDLLDGQLYLYSERYFQRQREILEEFRRLPTRPAVHAGTVYKESPSEFTAQIDNYFQLPQGPGEPKHDTK
;
A
#
# COMPACT_ATOMS: atom_id res chain seq x y z
N MET A 1 2.23 -16.18 -17.43
CA MET A 1 1.65 -14.83 -17.28
C MET A 1 0.16 -14.95 -17.36
N ASP A 2 -0.54 -14.50 -16.35
CA ASP A 2 -2.00 -14.62 -16.32
C ASP A 2 -2.59 -13.65 -17.34
N ASP A 3 -3.38 -14.15 -18.27
CA ASP A 3 -4.07 -13.33 -19.29
C ASP A 3 -5.22 -12.48 -18.70
N ARG A 4 -5.51 -12.68 -17.42
CA ARG A 4 -6.54 -11.97 -16.64
C ARG A 4 -5.95 -11.40 -15.35
N PRO A 5 -5.21 -10.29 -15.43
CA PRO A 5 -4.58 -9.70 -14.26
C PRO A 5 -5.62 -9.30 -13.22
N HIS A 6 -5.27 -9.49 -11.95
CA HIS A 6 -6.14 -9.14 -10.83
C HIS A 6 -5.42 -8.16 -9.90
N LEU A 7 -5.89 -6.92 -9.91
CA LEU A 7 -5.36 -5.85 -9.07
C LEU A 7 -5.75 -6.06 -7.61
N ARG A 8 -4.81 -5.88 -6.71
CA ARG A 8 -5.09 -5.87 -5.27
C ARG A 8 -5.88 -4.60 -4.88
N PRO A 9 -6.60 -4.61 -3.74
CA PRO A 9 -7.20 -3.39 -3.21
C PRO A 9 -6.14 -2.30 -3.00
N ILE A 10 -6.31 -1.17 -3.67
CA ILE A 10 -5.44 -0.01 -3.60
C ILE A 10 -6.27 1.25 -3.37
N GLU A 11 -5.63 2.27 -2.85
CA GLU A 11 -6.19 3.61 -2.80
C GLU A 11 -5.71 4.41 -4.01
N ALA A 12 -6.63 5.11 -4.67
CA ALA A 12 -6.31 5.99 -5.79
C ALA A 12 -6.89 7.38 -5.53
N PHE A 13 -6.08 8.40 -5.67
CA PHE A 13 -6.52 9.79 -5.51
C PHE A 13 -5.85 10.70 -6.53
N PRO A 14 -6.56 11.75 -7.00
CA PRO A 14 -6.02 12.66 -7.99
C PRO A 14 -4.93 13.55 -7.38
N VAL A 15 -3.87 13.78 -8.16
CA VAL A 15 -2.80 14.73 -7.87
C VAL A 15 -2.61 15.66 -9.06
N GLN A 16 -2.33 16.93 -8.79
CA GLN A 16 -2.04 17.91 -9.83
C GLN A 16 -0.52 18.09 -9.94
N GLN A 17 -0.01 17.98 -11.14
CA GLN A 17 1.39 18.25 -11.44
C GLN A 17 1.48 18.98 -12.79
N ASP A 18 2.14 20.13 -12.82
CA ASP A 18 2.31 20.96 -14.02
C ASP A 18 0.99 21.24 -14.79
N GLY A 19 -0.10 21.49 -14.05
CA GLY A 19 -1.42 21.75 -14.60
C GLY A 19 -2.14 20.53 -15.20
N LYS A 20 -1.57 19.33 -15.05
CA LYS A 20 -2.17 18.06 -15.46
C LYS A 20 -2.61 17.24 -14.25
N THR A 21 -3.69 16.49 -14.44
CA THR A 21 -4.18 15.57 -13.43
C THR A 21 -3.59 14.18 -13.63
N PHE A 22 -3.01 13.63 -12.58
CA PHE A 22 -2.54 12.25 -12.49
C PHE A 22 -3.26 11.52 -11.37
N LEU A 23 -3.16 10.21 -11.32
CA LEU A 23 -3.66 9.37 -10.23
C LEU A 23 -2.48 8.85 -9.43
N CYS A 24 -2.51 9.10 -8.12
CA CYS A 24 -1.55 8.54 -7.18
C CYS A 24 -2.14 7.24 -6.62
N LEU A 25 -1.44 6.13 -6.82
CA LEU A 25 -1.81 4.80 -6.33
C LEU A 25 -1.03 4.50 -5.06
N ARG A 26 -1.74 4.16 -3.99
CA ARG A 26 -1.14 3.80 -2.72
C ARG A 26 -1.63 2.44 -2.26
N ASP A 27 -0.70 1.61 -1.82
CA ASP A 27 -1.00 0.31 -1.23
C ASP A 27 -1.25 0.46 0.28
N PRO A 28 -2.47 0.19 0.78
CA PRO A 28 -2.76 0.23 2.22
C PRO A 28 -1.91 -0.74 3.04
N GLN A 29 -1.47 -1.85 2.44
CA GLN A 29 -0.60 -2.84 3.09
C GLN A 29 0.88 -2.45 3.10
N ARG A 30 1.25 -1.38 2.40
CA ARG A 30 2.64 -0.89 2.30
C ARG A 30 3.64 -1.92 1.75
N LEU A 31 3.18 -2.87 0.95
CA LEU A 31 4.03 -3.86 0.27
C LEU A 31 4.55 -3.32 -1.05
N SER A 32 3.82 -2.39 -1.64
CA SER A 32 4.12 -1.76 -2.93
C SER A 32 4.49 -0.29 -2.74
N PRO A 33 5.41 0.25 -3.56
CA PRO A 33 5.72 1.67 -3.54
C PRO A 33 4.53 2.49 -4.08
N THR A 34 4.47 3.76 -3.72
CA THR A 34 3.49 4.68 -4.31
C THR A 34 3.82 4.89 -5.80
N LEU A 35 2.82 4.79 -6.66
CA LEU A 35 2.94 5.03 -8.10
C LEU A 35 2.06 6.20 -8.51
N VAL A 36 2.55 6.99 -9.47
CA VAL A 36 1.77 8.05 -10.12
C VAL A 36 1.56 7.65 -11.57
N VAL A 37 0.31 7.56 -11.98
CA VAL A 37 -0.09 7.11 -13.31
C VAL A 37 -0.98 8.13 -14.02
N SER A 38 -0.99 8.10 -15.35
CA SER A 38 -1.91 8.92 -16.14
C SER A 38 -3.36 8.41 -15.98
N PRO A 39 -4.38 9.25 -16.25
CA PRO A 39 -5.77 8.80 -16.26
C PRO A 39 -6.02 7.64 -17.24
N ALA A 40 -5.34 7.64 -18.40
CA ALA A 40 -5.43 6.55 -19.36
C ALA A 40 -4.88 5.23 -18.82
N THR A 41 -3.72 5.27 -18.15
CA THR A 41 -3.15 4.10 -17.48
C THR A 41 -4.04 3.63 -16.33
N TYR A 42 -4.61 4.55 -15.56
CA TYR A 42 -5.55 4.20 -14.49
C TYR A 42 -6.80 3.51 -15.04
N PHE A 43 -7.33 3.96 -16.16
CA PHE A 43 -8.44 3.29 -16.83
C PHE A 43 -8.11 1.83 -17.16
N ILE A 44 -6.92 1.56 -17.72
CA ILE A 44 -6.44 0.21 -18.00
C ILE A 44 -6.41 -0.64 -16.71
N ILE A 45 -5.77 -0.11 -15.69
CA ILE A 45 -5.58 -0.80 -14.40
C ILE A 45 -6.92 -1.10 -13.72
N SER A 46 -7.92 -0.23 -13.86
CA SER A 46 -9.25 -0.42 -13.27
C SER A 46 -10.01 -1.63 -13.83
N HIS A 47 -9.60 -2.14 -15.00
CA HIS A 47 -10.14 -3.34 -15.61
C HIS A 47 -9.41 -4.63 -15.20
N PHE A 48 -8.38 -4.54 -14.37
CA PHE A 48 -7.65 -5.71 -13.86
C PHE A 48 -8.38 -6.32 -12.66
N ASP A 49 -9.53 -6.88 -12.90
CA ASP A 49 -10.43 -7.47 -11.90
C ASP A 49 -10.34 -9.01 -11.80
N GLY A 50 -9.40 -9.61 -12.53
CA GLY A 50 -9.24 -11.06 -12.62
C GLY A 50 -10.25 -11.74 -13.52
N LYS A 51 -11.16 -10.98 -14.16
CA LYS A 51 -12.21 -11.51 -15.06
C LYS A 51 -11.97 -11.11 -16.50
N HIS A 52 -11.57 -9.87 -16.74
CA HIS A 52 -11.28 -9.35 -18.07
C HIS A 52 -9.91 -9.83 -18.54
N SER A 53 -9.88 -10.36 -19.75
CA SER A 53 -8.63 -10.66 -20.45
C SER A 53 -7.95 -9.38 -20.95
N LEU A 54 -6.67 -9.46 -21.28
CA LEU A 54 -5.93 -8.32 -21.84
C LEU A 54 -6.53 -7.83 -23.16
N ILE A 55 -7.11 -8.72 -23.96
CA ILE A 55 -7.80 -8.36 -25.21
C ILE A 55 -9.06 -7.54 -24.91
N GLU A 56 -9.88 -7.94 -23.95
CA GLU A 56 -11.06 -7.20 -23.54
C GLU A 56 -10.72 -5.83 -22.98
N VAL A 57 -9.60 -5.69 -22.26
CA VAL A 57 -9.07 -4.40 -21.79
C VAL A 57 -8.66 -3.51 -22.96
N GLN A 58 -7.97 -4.07 -24.00
CA GLN A 58 -7.62 -3.34 -25.21
C GLN A 58 -8.85 -2.84 -25.96
N GLU A 59 -9.87 -3.69 -26.08
CA GLU A 59 -11.14 -3.33 -26.73
C GLU A 59 -11.85 -2.19 -25.98
N ALA A 60 -11.91 -2.26 -24.65
CA ALA A 60 -12.51 -1.23 -23.82
C ALA A 60 -11.76 0.10 -23.94
N TYR A 61 -10.43 0.05 -23.94
CA TYR A 61 -9.59 1.22 -24.13
C TYR A 61 -9.80 1.89 -25.50
N CYS A 62 -9.75 1.09 -26.56
CA CYS A 62 -9.97 1.57 -27.94
C CYS A 62 -11.36 2.19 -28.10
N ARG A 63 -12.38 1.58 -27.50
CA ARG A 63 -13.76 2.06 -27.56
C ARG A 63 -13.94 3.40 -26.84
N LEU A 64 -13.25 3.60 -25.70
CA LEU A 64 -13.38 4.82 -24.90
C LEU A 64 -12.55 5.98 -25.46
N LEU A 65 -11.28 5.72 -25.79
CA LEU A 65 -10.31 6.76 -26.15
C LEU A 65 -10.12 6.93 -27.65
N GLY A 66 -10.64 5.99 -28.46
CA GLY A 66 -10.46 6.00 -29.91
C GLY A 66 -9.03 5.72 -30.39
N GLU A 67 -8.14 5.32 -29.46
CA GLU A 67 -6.74 5.02 -29.72
C GLU A 67 -6.48 3.52 -29.57
N MET A 68 -5.54 3.01 -30.36
CA MET A 68 -5.15 1.61 -30.27
C MET A 68 -4.13 1.42 -29.15
N LEU A 69 -4.46 0.58 -28.17
CA LEU A 69 -3.51 0.14 -27.15
C LEU A 69 -2.68 -1.02 -27.68
N VAL A 70 -1.38 -0.81 -27.83
CA VAL A 70 -0.47 -1.87 -28.31
C VAL A 70 -0.29 -2.94 -27.25
N SER A 71 -0.35 -4.21 -27.65
CA SER A 71 -0.25 -5.35 -26.71
C SER A 71 1.04 -5.34 -25.87
N ASP A 72 2.15 -4.89 -26.47
CA ASP A 72 3.43 -4.80 -25.77
C ASP A 72 3.42 -3.73 -24.67
N ASP A 73 2.74 -2.61 -24.88
CA ASP A 73 2.63 -1.57 -23.85
C ASP A 73 1.70 -2.02 -22.71
N LEU A 74 0.63 -2.74 -23.04
CA LEU A 74 -0.23 -3.33 -22.03
C LEU A 74 0.52 -4.38 -21.18
N ARG A 75 1.34 -5.22 -21.81
CA ARG A 75 2.19 -6.19 -21.09
C ARG A 75 3.21 -5.50 -20.18
N LYS A 76 3.83 -4.40 -20.63
CA LYS A 76 4.73 -3.61 -19.78
C LYS A 76 4.04 -3.08 -18.53
N ILE A 77 2.79 -2.64 -18.65
CA ILE A 77 1.97 -2.20 -17.50
C ILE A 77 1.74 -3.37 -16.54
N VAL A 78 1.36 -4.54 -17.04
CA VAL A 78 1.17 -5.75 -16.23
C VAL A 78 2.46 -6.15 -15.53
N ASP A 79 3.58 -6.20 -16.26
CA ASP A 79 4.89 -6.58 -15.71
C ASP A 79 5.38 -5.59 -14.64
N LEU A 80 5.16 -4.29 -14.86
CA LEU A 80 5.47 -3.25 -13.87
C LEU A 80 4.65 -3.46 -12.58
N LEU A 81 3.36 -3.65 -12.71
CA LEU A 81 2.47 -3.83 -11.56
C LEU A 81 2.75 -5.15 -10.82
N ASP A 82 3.05 -6.22 -11.54
CA ASP A 82 3.45 -7.49 -10.96
C ASP A 82 4.78 -7.38 -10.22
N GLY A 83 5.77 -6.76 -10.85
CA GLY A 83 7.10 -6.52 -10.25
C GLY A 83 7.04 -5.67 -8.98
N GLN A 84 6.07 -4.77 -8.89
CA GLN A 84 5.82 -3.89 -7.73
C GLN A 84 4.79 -4.47 -6.75
N LEU A 85 4.36 -5.71 -6.91
CA LEU A 85 3.42 -6.42 -6.02
C LEU A 85 2.02 -5.80 -5.97
N TYR A 86 1.58 -5.13 -7.02
CA TYR A 86 0.23 -4.58 -7.13
C TYR A 86 -0.82 -5.62 -7.54
N LEU A 87 -0.40 -6.72 -8.15
CA LEU A 87 -1.28 -7.79 -8.61
C LEU A 87 -1.32 -8.97 -7.63
N TYR A 88 -2.45 -9.70 -7.60
CA TYR A 88 -2.52 -11.01 -6.99
C TYR A 88 -1.78 -12.02 -7.90
N SER A 89 -0.49 -12.14 -7.70
CA SER A 89 0.40 -13.00 -8.47
C SER A 89 1.19 -13.92 -7.53
N GLU A 90 1.90 -14.90 -8.10
CA GLU A 90 2.78 -15.76 -7.31
C GLU A 90 3.84 -14.97 -6.55
N ARG A 91 4.37 -13.88 -7.14
CA ARG A 91 5.33 -12.97 -6.47
C ARG A 91 4.75 -12.34 -5.23
N TYR A 92 3.49 -11.88 -5.31
CA TYR A 92 2.80 -11.31 -4.16
C TYR A 92 2.59 -12.35 -3.05
N PHE A 93 2.10 -13.55 -3.40
CA PHE A 93 1.88 -14.61 -2.42
C PHE A 93 3.18 -15.13 -1.81
N GLN A 94 4.25 -15.20 -2.59
CA GLN A 94 5.57 -15.53 -2.06
C GLN A 94 6.04 -14.47 -1.05
N ARG A 95 5.92 -13.18 -1.38
CA ARG A 95 6.30 -12.10 -0.46
C ARG A 95 5.48 -12.12 0.83
N GLN A 96 4.19 -12.41 0.75
CA GLN A 96 3.36 -12.60 1.94
C GLN A 96 3.85 -13.76 2.81
N ARG A 97 4.20 -14.89 2.21
CA ARG A 97 4.75 -16.04 2.95
C ARG A 97 6.05 -15.67 3.66
N GLU A 98 6.95 -14.99 2.98
CA GLU A 98 8.22 -14.52 3.55
C GLU A 98 8.01 -13.61 4.77
N ILE A 99 7.13 -12.62 4.65
CA ILE A 99 6.79 -11.69 5.75
C ILE A 99 6.21 -12.47 6.95
N LEU A 100 5.34 -13.43 6.70
CA LEU A 100 4.75 -14.24 7.76
C LEU A 100 5.80 -15.12 8.46
N GLU A 101 6.75 -15.69 7.71
CA GLU A 101 7.85 -16.46 8.27
C GLU A 101 8.84 -15.58 9.03
N GLU A 102 9.19 -14.40 8.51
CA GLU A 102 10.00 -13.41 9.21
C GLU A 102 9.34 -13.03 10.54
N PHE A 103 8.04 -12.76 10.52
CA PHE A 103 7.28 -12.44 11.73
C PHE A 103 7.27 -13.58 12.76
N ARG A 104 7.13 -14.84 12.32
CA ARG A 104 7.15 -16.01 13.20
C ARG A 104 8.52 -16.25 13.84
N ARG A 105 9.60 -15.83 13.17
CA ARG A 105 10.99 -15.97 13.68
C ARG A 105 11.37 -14.91 14.71
N LEU A 106 10.63 -13.79 14.75
CA LEU A 106 10.93 -12.71 15.70
C LEU A 106 10.56 -13.12 17.12
N PRO A 107 11.50 -13.04 18.09
CA PRO A 107 11.20 -13.36 19.49
C PRO A 107 10.27 -12.34 20.15
N THR A 108 10.25 -11.12 19.64
CA THR A 108 9.39 -10.02 20.11
C THR A 108 8.82 -9.25 18.92
N ARG A 109 7.61 -8.75 19.09
CA ARG A 109 6.96 -7.91 18.05
C ARG A 109 7.59 -6.51 18.05
N PRO A 110 8.14 -6.03 16.92
CA PRO A 110 8.62 -4.66 16.81
C PRO A 110 7.50 -3.65 17.07
N ALA A 111 7.81 -2.60 17.82
CA ALA A 111 6.88 -1.49 18.07
C ALA A 111 6.85 -0.56 16.84
N VAL A 112 5.80 -0.67 16.02
CA VAL A 112 5.68 0.04 14.73
C VAL A 112 5.69 1.57 14.88
N HIS A 113 5.25 2.10 16.02
CA HIS A 113 5.14 3.53 16.28
C HIS A 113 6.23 4.09 17.18
N ALA A 114 7.20 3.25 17.59
CA ALA A 114 8.36 3.71 18.33
C ALA A 114 9.18 4.72 17.52
N GLY A 115 9.59 5.80 18.14
CA GLY A 115 10.33 6.90 17.52
C GLY A 115 9.46 7.90 16.74
N THR A 116 8.24 7.55 16.35
CA THR A 116 7.32 8.46 15.62
C THR A 116 6.21 9.04 16.50
N VAL A 117 5.52 8.18 17.24
CA VAL A 117 4.41 8.59 18.13
C VAL A 117 4.86 8.67 19.58
N TYR A 118 5.76 7.80 20.01
CA TYR A 118 6.36 7.78 21.35
C TYR A 118 7.85 7.47 21.26
N LYS A 119 8.58 7.74 22.34
CA LYS A 119 10.03 7.53 22.37
C LYS A 119 10.39 6.06 22.23
N GLU A 120 11.41 5.77 21.47
CA GLU A 120 11.87 4.40 21.17
C GLU A 120 12.63 3.77 22.35
N SER A 121 13.44 4.60 23.05
CA SER A 121 14.19 4.15 24.22
C SER A 121 13.27 3.90 25.42
N PRO A 122 13.35 2.75 26.10
CA PRO A 122 12.51 2.44 27.26
C PRO A 122 12.57 3.51 28.36
N SER A 123 13.74 4.05 28.63
CA SER A 123 13.92 5.10 29.66
C SER A 123 13.27 6.43 29.26
N GLU A 124 13.41 6.84 27.99
CA GLU A 124 12.78 8.06 27.47
C GLU A 124 11.26 7.90 27.36
N PHE A 125 10.80 6.71 27.00
CA PHE A 125 9.38 6.39 26.95
C PHE A 125 8.74 6.45 28.35
N THR A 126 9.38 5.85 29.37
CA THR A 126 8.91 5.93 30.76
C THR A 126 8.86 7.36 31.23
N ALA A 127 9.89 8.16 30.99
CA ALA A 127 9.92 9.58 31.33
C ALA A 127 8.82 10.39 30.61
N GLN A 128 8.52 10.05 29.37
CA GLN A 128 7.43 10.68 28.60
C GLN A 128 6.07 10.37 29.24
N ILE A 129 5.84 9.12 29.62
CA ILE A 129 4.59 8.69 30.29
C ILE A 129 4.45 9.37 31.65
N ASP A 130 5.50 9.37 32.48
CA ASP A 130 5.49 10.02 33.79
C ASP A 130 5.17 11.51 33.69
N ASN A 131 5.73 12.18 32.68
CA ASN A 131 5.44 13.58 32.40
C ASN A 131 3.95 13.83 32.09
N TYR A 132 3.30 12.93 31.35
CA TYR A 132 1.85 13.06 31.06
C TYR A 132 1.00 12.96 32.33
N PHE A 133 1.39 12.14 33.30
CA PHE A 133 0.70 12.06 34.59
C PHE A 133 0.85 13.33 35.43
N GLN A 134 1.96 14.02 35.32
CA GLN A 134 2.28 15.23 36.10
C GLN A 134 1.74 16.53 35.48
N LEU A 135 1.23 16.49 34.24
CA LEU A 135 0.60 17.68 33.63
C LEU A 135 -0.61 18.14 34.45
N PRO A 136 -0.91 19.47 34.51
CA PRO A 136 -2.06 19.98 35.23
C PRO A 136 -3.40 19.37 34.85
N GLN A 137 -3.50 18.90 33.60
CA GLN A 137 -4.67 18.21 33.02
C GLN A 137 -4.55 16.69 33.10
N GLY A 138 -3.46 16.18 33.60
CA GLY A 138 -3.19 14.75 33.73
C GLY A 138 -3.94 14.13 34.91
N PRO A 139 -4.02 12.78 34.95
CA PRO A 139 -4.73 12.05 36.02
C PRO A 139 -4.02 12.08 37.38
N GLY A 140 -2.79 12.62 37.46
CA GLY A 140 -1.95 12.54 38.65
C GLY A 140 -1.30 11.17 38.85
N GLU A 141 -0.55 11.01 39.94
CA GLU A 141 0.11 9.75 40.26
C GLU A 141 -0.92 8.61 40.50
N PRO A 142 -0.66 7.39 40.01
CA PRO A 142 -1.53 6.26 40.23
C PRO A 142 -1.66 5.99 41.72
N LYS A 143 -2.85 5.95 42.27
CA LYS A 143 -3.09 5.50 43.64
C LYS A 143 -2.91 4.00 43.68
N HIS A 144 -1.89 3.53 44.38
CA HIS A 144 -1.75 2.12 44.72
C HIS A 144 -2.81 1.78 45.77
N ASP A 145 -3.86 1.09 45.35
CA ASP A 145 -4.73 0.41 46.31
C ASP A 145 -3.94 -0.75 46.93
N THR A 146 -3.39 -0.49 48.10
CA THR A 146 -2.90 -1.55 48.99
C THR A 146 -4.10 -2.32 49.50
N LYS A 147 -4.36 -3.48 48.88
CA LYS A 147 -5.13 -4.55 49.56
C LYS A 147 -4.24 -5.38 50.38
#